data_60dfbed89e060ed4af19f4d87c179800
#
_entry.id   60dfbed89e060ed4af19f4d87c179800
#
_cell.length_a   1.000
_cell.length_b   1.000
_cell.length_c   1.000
_cell.angle_alpha   90.00
_cell.angle_beta   90.00
_cell.angle_gamma   90.00
#
_symmetry.space_group_name_H-M   'P 1'
#
loop_
_entity.id
_entity.type
_entity.pdbx_description
1 polymer ?
#
loop_
_entity_poly.entity_id
_entity_poly.type
_entity_poly.pdbx_seq_one_letter_code
_entity_poly.pdbx_strand_id
1 'polypeptide(L)'
;MGCTKSTVREDPIVKLNKLRSQVMSTIEINKIKISKLEQDIQNFDTQIKQGENDIKQNQYSYSDLEKKAKVKKLMEYQKDRQRAQTNLDKLSAYNETLKSNLSNVESKIEEIRNNMQFREGNEIMNQLGDLDTGDILQENIQNIMRQQQQDMQNLRILENGNNAINANLGIKNEDDYLKSLLGTAGAAPAY
;
A
#
# COMPACT_ATOMS: atom_id res chain seq x y z
N MET A 1 -12.36 19.92 50.17
CA MET A 1 -13.06 18.73 49.63
C MET A 1 -12.56 18.52 48.21
N GLY A 2 -11.60 17.62 48.04
CA GLY A 2 -11.02 17.29 46.74
C GLY A 2 -11.76 16.15 46.11
N CYS A 3 -12.49 16.39 45.01
CA CYS A 3 -13.02 15.32 44.18
C CYS A 3 -11.88 14.64 43.43
N THR A 4 -11.43 13.50 43.90
CA THR A 4 -10.60 12.60 43.12
C THR A 4 -11.46 12.02 41.98
N LYS A 5 -11.24 12.51 40.76
CA LYS A 5 -11.77 11.87 39.56
C LYS A 5 -11.18 10.44 39.48
N SER A 6 -11.98 9.45 39.87
CA SER A 6 -11.68 8.05 39.61
C SER A 6 -11.67 7.87 38.12
N THR A 7 -10.49 7.81 37.49
CA THR A 7 -10.33 7.36 36.13
C THR A 7 -10.62 5.85 36.11
N VAL A 8 -11.82 5.49 35.69
CA VAL A 8 -12.16 4.10 35.42
C VAL A 8 -11.17 3.60 34.36
N ARG A 9 -10.21 2.75 34.77
CA ARG A 9 -9.27 2.10 33.83
C ARG A 9 -10.11 1.17 32.96
N GLU A 10 -10.12 1.45 31.66
CA GLU A 10 -10.82 0.60 30.68
C GLU A 10 -10.13 -0.79 30.65
N ASP A 11 -10.94 -1.85 30.65
CA ASP A 11 -10.46 -3.24 30.61
C ASP A 11 -9.47 -3.44 29.43
N PRO A 12 -8.27 -3.98 29.66
CA PRO A 12 -7.28 -4.24 28.62
C PRO A 12 -7.82 -5.06 27.46
N ILE A 13 -8.68 -6.06 27.73
CA ILE A 13 -9.31 -6.89 26.69
C ILE A 13 -10.23 -6.03 25.80
N VAL A 14 -10.97 -5.10 26.39
CA VAL A 14 -11.86 -4.19 25.64
C VAL A 14 -11.03 -3.30 24.68
N LYS A 15 -9.91 -2.75 25.18
CA LYS A 15 -8.99 -1.95 24.35
C LYS A 15 -8.40 -2.76 23.20
N LEU A 16 -7.93 -3.97 23.46
CA LEU A 16 -7.37 -4.85 22.44
C LEU A 16 -8.42 -5.29 21.41
N ASN A 17 -9.63 -5.59 21.82
CA ASN A 17 -10.73 -5.91 20.89
C ASN A 17 -11.09 -4.73 20.00
N LYS A 18 -11.07 -3.50 20.53
CA LYS A 18 -11.28 -2.28 19.74
C LYS A 18 -10.15 -2.10 18.71
N LEU A 19 -8.90 -2.27 19.12
CA LEU A 19 -7.75 -2.22 18.22
C LEU A 19 -7.84 -3.30 17.14
N ARG A 20 -8.16 -4.54 17.52
CA ARG A 20 -8.39 -5.65 16.60
C ARG A 20 -9.42 -5.27 15.51
N SER A 21 -10.56 -4.75 15.93
CA SER A 21 -11.62 -4.33 15.00
C SER A 21 -11.17 -3.22 14.05
N GLN A 22 -10.38 -2.26 14.53
CA GLN A 22 -9.83 -1.19 13.70
C GLN A 22 -8.84 -1.72 12.67
N VAL A 23 -7.91 -2.61 13.09
CA VAL A 23 -6.93 -3.23 12.18
C VAL A 23 -7.65 -4.07 11.12
N MET A 24 -8.63 -4.90 11.52
CA MET A 24 -9.42 -5.69 10.57
C MET A 24 -10.14 -4.81 9.54
N SER A 25 -10.79 -3.73 9.99
CA SER A 25 -11.45 -2.78 9.08
C SER A 25 -10.46 -2.14 8.10
N THR A 26 -9.28 -1.78 8.57
CA THR A 26 -8.23 -1.20 7.70
C THR A 26 -7.74 -2.21 6.67
N ILE A 27 -7.55 -3.49 7.06
CA ILE A 27 -7.17 -4.57 6.14
C ILE A 27 -8.21 -4.73 5.03
N GLU A 28 -9.50 -4.72 5.36
CA GLU A 28 -10.57 -4.87 4.37
C GLU A 28 -10.64 -3.66 3.41
N ILE A 29 -10.50 -2.44 3.93
CA ILE A 29 -10.42 -1.24 3.09
C ILE A 29 -9.21 -1.32 2.14
N ASN A 30 -8.06 -1.78 2.63
CA ASN A 30 -6.86 -1.93 1.81
C ASN A 30 -7.03 -3.01 0.73
N LYS A 31 -7.71 -4.13 1.01
CA LYS A 31 -8.01 -5.16 0.00
C LYS A 31 -8.81 -4.57 -1.17
N ILE A 32 -9.82 -3.74 -0.88
CA ILE A 32 -10.61 -3.07 -1.93
C ILE A 32 -9.73 -2.15 -2.78
N LYS A 33 -8.84 -1.37 -2.12
CA LYS A 33 -7.93 -0.48 -2.84
C LYS A 33 -6.91 -1.25 -3.69
N ILE A 34 -6.38 -2.37 -3.18
CA ILE A 34 -5.47 -3.28 -3.89
C ILE A 34 -6.17 -3.79 -5.16
N SER A 35 -7.38 -4.35 -5.03
CA SER A 35 -8.13 -4.85 -6.17
C SER A 35 -8.41 -3.77 -7.23
N LYS A 36 -8.69 -2.54 -6.80
CA LYS A 36 -8.84 -1.43 -7.73
C LYS A 36 -7.55 -1.09 -8.47
N LEU A 37 -6.41 -1.05 -7.77
CA LEU A 37 -5.11 -0.80 -8.40
C LEU A 37 -4.73 -1.89 -9.40
N GLU A 38 -5.01 -3.17 -9.10
CA GLU A 38 -4.83 -4.29 -10.02
C GLU A 38 -5.67 -4.12 -11.30
N GLN A 39 -6.92 -3.71 -11.14
CA GLN A 39 -7.80 -3.42 -12.28
C GLN A 39 -7.30 -2.23 -13.11
N ASP A 40 -6.85 -1.16 -12.48
CA ASP A 40 -6.29 0.01 -13.16
C ASP A 40 -5.04 -0.37 -13.96
N ILE A 41 -4.14 -1.19 -13.41
CA ILE A 41 -2.95 -1.71 -14.08
C ILE A 41 -3.36 -2.52 -15.34
N GLN A 42 -4.32 -3.43 -15.21
CA GLN A 42 -4.82 -4.21 -16.36
C GLN A 42 -5.42 -3.32 -17.45
N ASN A 43 -6.14 -2.28 -17.07
CA ASN A 43 -6.69 -1.30 -18.01
C ASN A 43 -5.58 -0.54 -18.73
N PHE A 44 -4.55 -0.07 -18.03
CA PHE A 44 -3.40 0.58 -18.65
C PHE A 44 -2.64 -0.35 -19.59
N ASP A 45 -2.39 -1.61 -19.18
CA ASP A 45 -1.74 -2.61 -20.03
C ASP A 45 -2.53 -2.85 -21.34
N THR A 46 -3.85 -2.88 -21.25
CA THR A 46 -4.73 -3.03 -22.42
C THR A 46 -4.63 -1.81 -23.34
N GLN A 47 -4.69 -0.59 -22.78
CA GLN A 47 -4.59 0.65 -23.55
C GLN A 47 -3.22 0.80 -24.23
N ILE A 48 -2.13 0.44 -23.53
CA ILE A 48 -0.79 0.44 -24.08
C ILE A 48 -0.70 -0.52 -25.27
N LYS A 49 -1.10 -1.79 -25.10
CA LYS A 49 -1.08 -2.79 -26.17
C LYS A 49 -1.91 -2.38 -27.40
N GLN A 50 -3.11 -1.85 -27.16
CA GLN A 50 -3.98 -1.38 -28.24
C GLN A 50 -3.36 -0.21 -29.00
N GLY A 51 -2.81 0.76 -28.28
CA GLY A 51 -2.18 1.93 -28.88
C GLY A 51 -0.89 1.57 -29.64
N GLU A 52 -0.06 0.66 -29.11
CA GLU A 52 1.12 0.15 -29.82
C GLU A 52 0.75 -0.57 -31.11
N ASN A 53 -0.28 -1.42 -31.08
CA ASN A 53 -0.77 -2.12 -32.27
C ASN A 53 -1.34 -1.15 -33.29
N ASP A 54 -2.09 -0.14 -32.85
CA ASP A 54 -2.64 0.89 -33.75
C ASP A 54 -1.52 1.67 -34.47
N ILE A 55 -0.46 2.08 -33.77
CA ILE A 55 0.69 2.73 -34.39
C ILE A 55 1.39 1.82 -35.39
N LYS A 56 1.59 0.52 -35.07
CA LYS A 56 2.23 -0.46 -35.96
C LYS A 56 1.43 -0.70 -37.22
N GLN A 57 0.12 -0.90 -37.08
CA GLN A 57 -0.77 -1.19 -38.24
C GLN A 57 -0.91 0.00 -39.16
N ASN A 58 -0.94 1.20 -38.62
CA ASN A 58 -1.18 2.43 -39.36
C ASN A 58 0.08 3.28 -39.57
N GLN A 59 1.28 2.68 -39.47
CA GLN A 59 2.55 3.41 -39.50
C GLN A 59 2.75 4.25 -40.79
N TYR A 60 2.18 3.79 -41.90
CA TYR A 60 2.26 4.50 -43.21
C TYR A 60 1.11 5.50 -43.42
N SER A 61 0.02 5.37 -42.66
CA SER A 61 -1.16 6.22 -42.78
C SER A 61 -1.08 7.45 -41.91
N TYR A 62 -0.38 7.36 -40.75
CA TYR A 62 -0.25 8.48 -39.82
C TYR A 62 0.90 9.41 -40.23
N SER A 63 0.64 10.70 -40.15
CA SER A 63 1.68 11.73 -40.21
C SER A 63 2.62 11.62 -38.98
N ASP A 64 3.81 12.15 -39.08
CA ASP A 64 4.79 12.14 -37.96
C ASP A 64 4.25 12.88 -36.74
N LEU A 65 3.45 13.92 -36.90
CA LEU A 65 2.83 14.64 -35.80
C LEU A 65 1.79 13.76 -35.08
N GLU A 66 0.96 13.01 -35.82
CA GLU A 66 -0.01 12.09 -35.26
C GLU A 66 0.67 10.93 -34.50
N LYS A 67 1.74 10.37 -35.07
CA LYS A 67 2.54 9.33 -34.40
C LYS A 67 3.09 9.84 -33.07
N LYS A 68 3.69 11.04 -33.06
CA LYS A 68 4.23 11.65 -31.84
C LYS A 68 3.14 11.89 -30.80
N ALA A 69 1.98 12.39 -31.20
CA ALA A 69 0.85 12.59 -30.28
C ALA A 69 0.36 11.25 -29.66
N LYS A 70 0.26 10.19 -30.47
CA LYS A 70 -0.11 8.85 -29.97
C LYS A 70 0.96 8.28 -29.04
N VAL A 71 2.22 8.38 -29.37
CA VAL A 71 3.34 7.94 -28.53
C VAL A 71 3.36 8.70 -27.19
N LYS A 72 3.14 10.01 -27.20
CA LYS A 72 3.03 10.79 -25.98
C LYS A 72 1.94 10.25 -25.05
N LYS A 73 0.77 9.92 -25.59
CA LYS A 73 -0.33 9.33 -24.85
C LYS A 73 0.04 7.95 -24.27
N LEU A 74 0.75 7.13 -25.02
CA LEU A 74 1.24 5.83 -24.52
C LEU A 74 2.24 5.98 -23.38
N MET A 75 3.15 6.96 -23.48
CA MET A 75 4.08 7.26 -22.41
C MET A 75 3.36 7.76 -21.13
N GLU A 76 2.25 8.49 -21.25
CA GLU A 76 1.41 8.87 -20.11
C GLU A 76 0.78 7.63 -19.48
N TYR A 77 0.21 6.71 -20.26
CA TYR A 77 -0.32 5.44 -19.72
C TYR A 77 0.75 4.58 -19.03
N GLN A 78 1.96 4.52 -19.58
CA GLN A 78 3.07 3.80 -18.94
C GLN A 78 3.45 4.42 -17.60
N LYS A 79 3.48 5.75 -17.50
CA LYS A 79 3.74 6.45 -16.24
C LYS A 79 2.65 6.16 -15.20
N ASP A 80 1.39 6.22 -15.61
CA ASP A 80 0.27 5.97 -14.71
C ASP A 80 0.22 4.50 -14.27
N ARG A 81 0.50 3.57 -15.17
CA ARG A 81 0.70 2.14 -14.84
C ARG A 81 1.79 1.95 -13.80
N GLN A 82 2.95 2.60 -14.00
CA GLN A 82 4.09 2.48 -13.06
C GLN A 82 3.75 3.06 -11.69
N ARG A 83 2.99 4.17 -11.64
CA ARG A 83 2.49 4.74 -10.38
C ARG A 83 1.54 3.78 -9.68
N ALA A 84 0.59 3.21 -10.42
CA ALA A 84 -0.37 2.25 -9.89
C ALA A 84 0.36 1.02 -9.32
N GLN A 85 1.38 0.48 -10.04
CA GLN A 85 2.20 -0.64 -9.57
C GLN A 85 2.95 -0.31 -8.28
N THR A 86 3.59 0.85 -8.21
CA THR A 86 4.31 1.29 -7.01
C THR A 86 3.37 1.43 -5.81
N ASN A 87 2.17 1.95 -6.02
CA ASN A 87 1.16 2.08 -4.97
C ASN A 87 0.62 0.71 -4.54
N LEU A 88 0.43 -0.22 -5.48
CA LEU A 88 0.03 -1.60 -5.21
C LEU A 88 1.05 -2.31 -4.33
N ASP A 89 2.33 -2.25 -4.70
CA ASP A 89 3.42 -2.93 -3.97
C ASP A 89 3.50 -2.44 -2.52
N LYS A 90 3.40 -1.12 -2.32
CA LYS A 90 3.43 -0.51 -0.99
C LYS A 90 2.22 -0.84 -0.16
N LEU A 91 1.03 -0.74 -0.76
CA LEU A 91 -0.20 -1.03 -0.04
C LEU A 91 -0.30 -2.51 0.33
N SER A 92 0.21 -3.40 -0.53
CA SER A 92 0.31 -4.83 -0.26
C SER A 92 1.27 -5.11 0.89
N ALA A 93 2.48 -4.54 0.88
CA ALA A 93 3.44 -4.68 1.97
C ALA A 93 2.88 -4.16 3.30
N TYR A 94 2.22 -3.00 3.27
CA TYR A 94 1.55 -2.45 4.45
C TYR A 94 0.44 -3.38 4.96
N ASN A 95 -0.36 -3.95 4.07
CA ASN A 95 -1.44 -4.86 4.45
C ASN A 95 -0.91 -6.15 5.10
N GLU A 96 0.23 -6.69 4.64
CA GLU A 96 0.91 -7.82 5.29
C GLU A 96 1.42 -7.45 6.70
N THR A 97 1.96 -6.25 6.88
CA THR A 97 2.34 -5.75 8.22
C THR A 97 1.13 -5.68 9.15
N LEU A 98 -0.01 -5.18 8.65
CA LEU A 98 -1.25 -5.14 9.43
C LEU A 98 -1.74 -6.53 9.83
N LYS A 99 -1.64 -7.53 8.96
CA LYS A 99 -1.99 -8.93 9.28
C LYS A 99 -1.10 -9.50 10.38
N SER A 100 0.21 -9.23 10.31
CA SER A 100 1.15 -9.63 11.37
C SER A 100 0.80 -8.98 12.71
N ASN A 101 0.51 -7.68 12.71
CA ASN A 101 0.10 -6.95 13.90
C ASN A 101 -1.24 -7.48 14.45
N LEU A 102 -2.19 -7.85 13.59
CA LEU A 102 -3.44 -8.46 13.99
C LEU A 102 -3.21 -9.77 14.75
N SER A 103 -2.34 -10.63 14.22
CA SER A 103 -1.96 -11.88 14.88
C SER A 103 -1.35 -11.66 16.26
N ASN A 104 -0.48 -10.64 16.39
CA ASN A 104 0.11 -10.26 17.68
C ASN A 104 -0.94 -9.78 18.69
N VAL A 105 -1.93 -8.99 18.24
CA VAL A 105 -3.05 -8.54 19.09
C VAL A 105 -3.90 -9.72 19.53
N GLU A 106 -4.21 -10.67 18.64
CA GLU A 106 -4.99 -11.86 18.95
C GLU A 106 -4.28 -12.77 19.96
N SER A 107 -2.99 -13.01 19.76
CA SER A 107 -2.16 -13.77 20.72
C SER A 107 -2.14 -13.11 22.08
N LYS A 108 -2.10 -11.77 22.15
CA LYS A 108 -2.10 -11.06 23.42
C LYS A 108 -3.45 -11.13 24.14
N ILE A 109 -4.55 -11.09 23.40
CA ILE A 109 -5.90 -11.31 23.94
C ILE A 109 -6.00 -12.70 24.55
N GLU A 110 -5.50 -13.74 23.89
CA GLU A 110 -5.49 -15.11 24.40
C GLU A 110 -4.61 -15.26 25.64
N GLU A 111 -3.43 -14.69 25.64
CA GLU A 111 -2.54 -14.69 26.81
C GLU A 111 -3.23 -14.08 28.04
N ILE A 112 -3.89 -12.93 27.87
CA ILE A 112 -4.62 -12.29 28.98
C ILE A 112 -5.79 -13.17 29.46
N ARG A 113 -6.55 -13.77 28.55
CA ARG A 113 -7.65 -14.67 28.89
C ARG A 113 -7.17 -15.90 29.66
N ASN A 114 -6.09 -16.52 29.21
CA ASN A 114 -5.51 -17.67 29.88
C ASN A 114 -5.01 -17.29 31.30
N ASN A 115 -4.35 -16.15 31.43
CA ASN A 115 -3.91 -15.65 32.72
C ASN A 115 -5.08 -15.33 33.67
N MET A 116 -6.22 -14.86 33.15
CA MET A 116 -7.44 -14.66 33.96
C MET A 116 -8.03 -16.00 34.43
N GLN A 117 -8.09 -17.01 33.57
CA GLN A 117 -8.59 -18.35 33.96
C GLN A 117 -7.71 -19.02 35.04
N PHE A 118 -6.37 -18.83 34.96
CA PHE A 118 -5.45 -19.31 35.99
C PHE A 118 -5.61 -18.55 37.32
N ARG A 119 -6.05 -17.28 37.29
CA ARG A 119 -6.31 -16.49 38.51
C ARG A 119 -7.59 -16.88 39.22
N GLU A 120 -8.63 -17.31 38.51
CA GLU A 120 -9.88 -17.78 39.10
C GLU A 120 -9.72 -19.12 39.85
N GLY A 121 -8.66 -19.90 39.51
CA GLY A 121 -8.37 -21.20 40.13
C GLY A 121 -7.48 -21.19 41.38
N ASN A 122 -6.81 -20.08 41.70
CA ASN A 122 -5.89 -19.98 42.84
C ASN A 122 -5.98 -18.60 43.51
N GLU A 123 -6.13 -18.62 44.85
CA GLU A 123 -6.14 -17.46 45.78
C GLU A 123 -4.87 -16.55 45.74
N ILE A 124 -4.19 -16.43 44.62
CA ILE A 124 -3.00 -15.60 44.43
C ILE A 124 -3.36 -14.16 44.02
N MET A 125 -4.60 -13.73 44.22
CA MET A 125 -5.11 -12.40 43.85
C MET A 125 -4.40 -11.22 44.55
N ASN A 126 -3.58 -11.44 45.58
CA ASN A 126 -2.97 -10.36 46.39
C ASN A 126 -1.53 -9.99 46.02
N GLN A 127 -0.88 -10.67 45.09
CA GLN A 127 0.53 -10.38 44.72
C GLN A 127 0.75 -9.79 43.33
N LEU A 128 -0.30 -9.57 42.53
CA LEU A 128 -0.17 -9.06 41.17
C LEU A 128 -0.74 -7.65 40.97
N GLY A 129 -0.85 -6.88 42.04
CA GLY A 129 -1.23 -5.46 42.02
C GLY A 129 -0.24 -4.53 41.30
N ASP A 130 1.00 -4.98 41.07
CA ASP A 130 2.11 -4.13 40.61
C ASP A 130 2.68 -4.52 39.21
N LEU A 131 2.10 -5.46 38.50
CA LEU A 131 2.53 -5.66 37.14
C LEU A 131 1.77 -4.71 36.22
N ASP A 132 2.42 -3.60 35.93
CA ASP A 132 1.94 -2.54 35.02
C ASP A 132 1.95 -3.00 33.56
N THR A 133 1.11 -4.00 33.26
CA THR A 133 0.86 -4.48 31.89
C THR A 133 0.17 -3.40 31.03
N GLY A 134 -0.36 -2.35 31.65
CA GLY A 134 -1.00 -1.22 30.98
C GLY A 134 -0.02 -0.40 30.16
N ASP A 135 1.19 -0.14 30.70
CA ASP A 135 2.16 0.73 30.05
C ASP A 135 2.82 0.06 28.84
N ILE A 136 3.19 -1.22 28.95
CA ILE A 136 3.77 -1.99 27.82
C ILE A 136 2.74 -2.14 26.67
N LEU A 137 1.48 -2.34 27.01
CA LEU A 137 0.40 -2.44 26.04
C LEU A 137 0.13 -1.09 25.36
N GLN A 138 0.17 -0.01 26.13
CA GLN A 138 -0.04 1.35 25.64
C GLN A 138 1.10 1.81 24.74
N GLU A 139 2.34 1.45 25.08
CA GLU A 139 3.53 1.71 24.25
C GLU A 139 3.48 0.95 22.92
N ASN A 140 3.11 -0.33 22.93
CA ASN A 140 2.94 -1.12 21.71
C ASN A 140 1.81 -0.57 20.81
N ILE A 141 0.68 -0.17 21.38
CA ILE A 141 -0.43 0.46 20.65
C ILE A 141 0.03 1.81 20.05
N GLN A 142 0.75 2.62 20.81
CA GLN A 142 1.27 3.90 20.32
C GLN A 142 2.31 3.70 19.21
N ASN A 143 3.18 2.69 19.31
CA ASN A 143 4.17 2.38 18.28
C ASN A 143 3.50 1.92 16.98
N ILE A 144 2.48 1.07 17.04
CA ILE A 144 1.68 0.66 15.89
C ILE A 144 0.97 1.87 15.25
N MET A 145 0.38 2.76 16.06
CA MET A 145 -0.28 3.97 15.56
C MET A 145 0.71 4.97 14.93
N ARG A 146 1.91 5.15 15.51
CA ARG A 146 2.95 6.01 14.94
C ARG A 146 3.46 5.46 13.60
N GLN A 147 3.66 4.16 13.52
CA GLN A 147 4.08 3.50 12.28
C GLN A 147 3.01 3.64 11.19
N GLN A 148 1.73 3.48 11.52
CA GLN A 148 0.62 3.76 10.61
C GLN A 148 0.61 5.20 10.09
N GLN A 149 0.87 6.18 10.95
CA GLN A 149 0.93 7.59 10.54
C GLN A 149 2.13 7.88 9.62
N GLN A 150 3.30 7.29 9.91
CA GLN A 150 4.49 7.44 9.07
C GLN A 150 4.30 6.79 7.70
N ASP A 151 3.70 5.59 7.64
CA ASP A 151 3.44 4.88 6.40
C ASP A 151 2.40 5.62 5.53
N MET A 152 1.38 6.23 6.16
CA MET A 152 0.42 7.09 5.46
C MET A 152 1.06 8.40 4.94
N GLN A 153 2.00 8.99 5.67
CA GLN A 153 2.75 10.15 5.20
C GLN A 153 3.68 9.78 4.04
N ASN A 154 4.34 8.63 4.11
CA ASN A 154 5.18 8.11 3.03
C ASN A 154 4.38 7.83 1.76
N LEU A 155 3.15 7.31 1.87
CA LEU A 155 2.24 7.14 0.74
C LEU A 155 1.86 8.50 0.10
N ARG A 156 1.63 9.55 0.88
CA ARG A 156 1.34 10.90 0.38
C ARG A 156 2.54 11.57 -0.31
N ILE A 157 3.76 11.37 0.21
CA ILE A 157 4.99 11.90 -0.40
C ILE A 157 5.22 11.27 -1.78
N LEU A 158 4.79 10.04 -1.98
CA LEU A 158 4.95 9.30 -3.24
C LEU A 158 3.89 9.66 -4.30
N GLU A 159 2.72 10.14 -3.89
CA GLU A 159 1.76 10.75 -4.81
C GLU A 159 2.34 12.01 -5.47
N ASN A 160 3.26 12.72 -4.78
CA ASN A 160 3.89 13.94 -5.27
C ASN A 160 5.26 13.72 -5.97
N GLY A 161 5.83 12.51 -5.96
CA GLY A 161 7.17 12.22 -6.47
C GLY A 161 7.23 11.92 -7.98
N ASN A 162 6.91 12.90 -8.83
CA ASN A 162 6.88 12.75 -10.30
C ASN A 162 8.23 12.54 -10.99
N ASN A 163 9.36 12.79 -10.32
CA ASN A 163 10.67 12.86 -11.01
C ASN A 163 11.45 11.54 -11.06
N ALA A 164 11.18 10.59 -10.17
CA ALA A 164 11.91 9.32 -10.13
C ALA A 164 11.39 8.29 -11.16
N ILE A 165 10.18 8.46 -11.68
CA ILE A 165 9.53 7.50 -12.58
C ILE A 165 10.11 7.58 -13.99
N ASN A 166 10.52 8.77 -14.44
CA ASN A 166 11.11 8.98 -15.77
C ASN A 166 12.46 8.27 -15.94
N ALA A 167 13.21 8.08 -14.86
CA ALA A 167 14.52 7.42 -14.89
C ALA A 167 14.42 5.90 -15.08
N ASN A 168 13.33 5.27 -14.66
CA ASN A 168 13.17 3.80 -14.68
C ASN A 168 12.60 3.24 -15.98
N LEU A 169 12.01 4.07 -16.84
CA LEU A 169 11.45 3.61 -18.12
C LEU A 169 12.50 3.46 -19.23
N GLY A 170 13.72 3.93 -19.02
CA GLY A 170 14.80 3.83 -20.02
C GLY A 170 14.55 4.58 -21.34
N ILE A 171 13.38 5.24 -21.46
CA ILE A 171 12.91 5.93 -22.65
C ILE A 171 12.99 7.43 -22.37
N LYS A 172 13.94 8.11 -23.00
CA LYS A 172 14.22 9.51 -22.70
C LYS A 172 13.24 10.49 -23.36
N ASN A 173 12.68 10.14 -24.52
CA ASN A 173 11.77 10.98 -25.29
C ASN A 173 10.85 10.17 -26.22
N GLU A 174 9.93 10.87 -26.88
CA GLU A 174 8.92 10.30 -27.77
C GLU A 174 9.54 9.64 -29.01
N ASP A 175 10.63 10.20 -29.54
CA ASP A 175 11.33 9.68 -30.71
C ASP A 175 12.03 8.36 -30.41
N ASP A 176 12.62 8.20 -29.21
CA ASP A 176 13.26 6.96 -28.78
C ASP A 176 12.22 5.85 -28.58
N TYR A 177 11.06 6.18 -28.03
CA TYR A 177 9.97 5.23 -27.88
C TYR A 177 9.39 4.80 -29.23
N LEU A 178 9.17 5.76 -30.13
CA LEU A 178 8.67 5.47 -31.47
C LEU A 178 9.65 4.58 -32.25
N LYS A 179 10.96 4.84 -32.18
CA LYS A 179 11.99 3.98 -32.77
C LYS A 179 11.97 2.58 -32.21
N SER A 180 11.81 2.43 -30.89
CA SER A 180 11.73 1.12 -30.24
C SER A 180 10.49 0.35 -30.68
N LEU A 181 9.38 1.04 -30.91
CA LEU A 181 8.11 0.46 -31.30
C LEU A 181 8.07 -0.03 -32.75
N LEU A 182 8.62 0.77 -33.66
CA LEU A 182 8.61 0.48 -35.12
C LEU A 182 9.80 -0.36 -35.59
N GLY A 183 10.76 -0.61 -34.71
CA GLY A 183 12.08 -1.13 -35.07
C GLY A 183 12.94 -0.03 -35.70
N THR A 184 14.26 -0.18 -35.71
CA THR A 184 15.10 0.58 -36.61
C THR A 184 14.64 0.19 -38.01
N ALA A 185 13.91 1.09 -38.70
CA ALA A 185 13.57 0.88 -40.09
C ALA A 185 14.87 0.51 -40.79
N GLY A 186 14.94 -0.73 -41.29
CA GLY A 186 16.14 -1.29 -41.84
C GLY A 186 16.77 -0.31 -42.81
N ALA A 187 18.08 -0.13 -42.72
CA ALA A 187 18.84 0.48 -43.77
C ALA A 187 18.37 -0.15 -45.10
N ALA A 188 17.76 0.69 -45.92
CA ALA A 188 17.37 0.25 -47.24
C ALA A 188 18.61 -0.36 -47.90
N PRO A 189 18.51 -1.58 -48.49
CA PRO A 189 19.65 -2.11 -49.21
C PRO A 189 20.01 -1.12 -50.33
N ALA A 190 21.23 -0.61 -50.28
CA ALA A 190 21.80 0.17 -51.37
C ALA A 190 21.85 -0.74 -52.59
N TYR A 191 21.04 -0.45 -53.56
CA TYR A 191 21.20 -0.96 -54.92
C TYR A 191 22.12 -0.08 -55.70
#